data_491d646a258b361b2c882499b9a5da27
#
_entry.id   491d646a258b361b2c882499b9a5da27
#
_cell.length_a   1.000
_cell.length_b   1.000
_cell.length_c   1.000
_cell.angle_alpha   90.00
_cell.angle_beta   90.00
_cell.angle_gamma   90.00
#
_symmetry.space_group_name_H-M   'P 1'
#
loop_
_entity.id
_entity.type
_entity.pdbx_description
1 polymer ?
#
loop_
_entity_poly.entity_id
_entity_poly.type
_entity_poly.pdbx_seq_one_letter_code
_entity_poly.pdbx_strand_id
1 'polypeptide(L)'
;MLKPTKNFILNLKKQKRENKSLLFLDNVKIIKDALANKTIKPECILTSLDSLPFEFEGEVYKVESSIIEQLSDTKTPQKVLCIACLSQYVVEQPKTNFLVLDSLQDPGNIGTLIRTAKACGFEYVFMLDCVRKQNSKLIRSSVGAVFDSKVYEMSRQEFIDFVNKHNLSLVCCDMNGKNIFELKFDKKIGVVIGNEGQGVSEEIARLCYKTVKIPMKSGIESLNAGVSGSIIMYQINKDLF
;
A
#
# COMPACT_ATOMS: atom_id res chain seq x y z
N MET A 1 -2.63 -28.44 16.01
CA MET A 1 -1.41 -27.88 15.38
C MET A 1 -0.49 -29.00 14.94
N LEU A 2 0.09 -28.86 13.75
CA LEU A 2 1.02 -29.81 13.14
C LEU A 2 2.46 -29.55 13.60
N LYS A 3 3.33 -30.57 13.50
CA LYS A 3 4.78 -30.39 13.65
C LYS A 3 5.41 -30.32 12.25
N PRO A 4 6.15 -29.26 11.89
CA PRO A 4 6.76 -29.18 10.56
C PRO A 4 7.98 -30.10 10.46
N THR A 5 8.25 -30.60 9.28
CA THR A 5 9.51 -31.32 8.99
C THR A 5 10.66 -30.31 8.78
N LYS A 6 11.91 -30.76 8.94
CA LYS A 6 13.08 -29.93 8.64
C LYS A 6 13.08 -29.44 7.18
N ASN A 7 12.68 -30.30 6.25
CA ASN A 7 12.61 -29.96 4.83
C ASN A 7 11.56 -28.89 4.55
N PHE A 8 10.42 -28.90 5.23
CA PHE A 8 9.40 -27.87 5.13
C PHE A 8 9.96 -26.48 5.52
N ILE A 9 10.63 -26.38 6.66
CA ILE A 9 11.24 -25.11 7.10
C ILE A 9 12.36 -24.64 6.15
N LEU A 10 13.19 -25.56 5.66
CA LEU A 10 14.23 -25.23 4.67
C LEU A 10 13.61 -24.69 3.37
N ASN A 11 12.51 -25.29 2.92
CA ASN A 11 11.77 -24.83 1.73
C ASN A 11 11.20 -23.42 1.95
N LEU A 12 10.58 -23.13 3.08
CA LEU A 12 10.08 -21.79 3.40
C LEU A 12 11.20 -20.73 3.39
N LYS A 13 12.38 -21.06 3.93
CA LYS A 13 13.54 -20.16 3.90
C LYS A 13 14.02 -19.90 2.46
N LYS A 14 14.01 -20.93 1.63
CA LYS A 14 14.32 -20.81 0.21
C LYS A 14 13.28 -19.94 -0.51
N GLN A 15 12.00 -20.22 -0.34
CA GLN A 15 10.89 -19.45 -0.92
C GLN A 15 10.93 -17.97 -0.49
N LYS A 16 11.24 -17.67 0.76
CA LYS A 16 11.39 -16.28 1.21
C LYS A 16 12.45 -15.51 0.42
N ARG A 17 13.54 -16.17 0.01
CA ARG A 17 14.62 -15.54 -0.76
C ARG A 17 14.29 -15.40 -2.24
N GLU A 18 13.62 -16.41 -2.82
CA GLU A 18 13.43 -16.56 -4.26
C GLU A 18 12.05 -16.10 -4.73
N ASN A 19 11.00 -16.39 -3.97
CA ASN A 19 9.62 -16.08 -4.35
C ASN A 19 9.14 -14.76 -3.78
N LYS A 20 9.31 -13.68 -4.54
CA LYS A 20 8.88 -12.33 -4.19
C LYS A 20 7.35 -12.14 -4.16
N SER A 21 6.55 -13.13 -4.56
CA SER A 21 5.09 -13.07 -4.50
C SER A 21 4.52 -13.58 -3.17
N LEU A 22 5.32 -14.29 -2.37
CA LEU A 22 4.92 -14.73 -1.03
C LEU A 22 5.03 -13.59 -0.01
N LEU A 23 4.04 -13.53 0.84
CA LEU A 23 3.97 -12.66 2.02
C LEU A 23 4.38 -13.45 3.26
N PHE A 24 5.16 -12.82 4.12
CA PHE A 24 5.54 -13.31 5.44
C PHE A 24 5.07 -12.28 6.47
N LEU A 25 3.83 -12.42 6.95
CA LEU A 25 3.17 -11.46 7.83
C LEU A 25 3.36 -11.88 9.29
N ASP A 26 4.05 -11.06 10.06
CA ASP A 26 4.43 -11.32 11.47
C ASP A 26 3.70 -10.43 12.47
N ASN A 27 2.67 -9.71 12.06
CA ASN A 27 1.84 -8.87 12.90
C ASN A 27 0.41 -9.41 12.96
N VAL A 28 -0.04 -9.79 14.15
CA VAL A 28 -1.35 -10.42 14.38
C VAL A 28 -2.51 -9.55 13.88
N LYS A 29 -2.46 -8.22 14.09
CA LYS A 29 -3.52 -7.32 13.62
C LYS A 29 -3.58 -7.32 12.09
N ILE A 30 -2.43 -7.17 11.43
CA ILE A 30 -2.34 -7.16 9.97
C ILE A 30 -2.85 -8.49 9.38
N ILE A 31 -2.48 -9.62 10.00
CA ILE A 31 -2.95 -10.95 9.59
C ILE A 31 -4.48 -11.02 9.68
N LYS A 32 -5.05 -10.63 10.82
CA LYS A 32 -6.51 -10.65 11.02
C LYS A 32 -7.24 -9.76 10.00
N ASP A 33 -6.77 -8.54 9.80
CA ASP A 33 -7.37 -7.60 8.86
C ASP A 33 -7.31 -8.14 7.41
N ALA A 34 -6.16 -8.69 7.01
CA ALA A 34 -5.98 -9.26 5.67
C ALA A 34 -6.84 -10.52 5.42
N LEU A 35 -7.01 -11.37 6.42
CA LEU A 35 -7.89 -12.54 6.36
C LEU A 35 -9.36 -12.13 6.29
N ALA A 36 -9.79 -11.20 7.15
CA ALA A 36 -11.17 -10.71 7.19
C ALA A 36 -11.58 -10.05 5.86
N ASN A 37 -10.69 -9.28 5.25
CA ASN A 37 -10.92 -8.61 3.97
C ASN A 37 -10.69 -9.52 2.74
N LYS A 38 -10.28 -10.78 2.95
CA LYS A 38 -10.00 -11.77 1.88
C LYS A 38 -8.97 -11.27 0.85
N THR A 39 -8.06 -10.39 1.28
CA THR A 39 -7.02 -9.80 0.42
C THR A 39 -5.79 -10.68 0.27
N ILE A 40 -5.70 -11.73 1.09
CA ILE A 40 -4.68 -12.77 1.00
C ILE A 40 -5.30 -14.17 0.92
N LYS A 41 -4.54 -15.09 0.32
CA LYS A 41 -4.78 -16.54 0.36
C LYS A 41 -3.70 -17.14 1.26
N PRO A 42 -4.00 -17.51 2.51
CA PRO A 42 -3.02 -18.08 3.40
C PRO A 42 -2.64 -19.50 2.93
N GLU A 43 -1.34 -19.80 2.95
CA GLU A 43 -0.82 -21.15 2.75
C GLU A 43 -0.75 -21.88 4.09
N CYS A 44 -0.21 -21.23 5.12
CA CYS A 44 -0.14 -21.77 6.47
C CYS A 44 0.18 -20.68 7.49
N ILE A 45 0.00 -21.02 8.77
CA ILE A 45 0.47 -20.21 9.90
C ILE A 45 1.51 -20.99 10.70
N LEU A 46 2.61 -20.34 11.02
CA LEU A 46 3.59 -20.79 12.00
C LEU A 46 3.38 -20.05 13.30
N THR A 47 3.44 -20.75 14.43
CA THR A 47 3.32 -20.12 15.76
C THR A 47 4.18 -20.79 16.81
N SER A 48 4.71 -20.00 17.73
CA SER A 48 5.35 -20.51 18.96
C SER A 48 4.41 -20.49 20.17
N LEU A 49 3.16 -20.03 20.01
CA LEU A 49 2.12 -20.02 21.02
C LEU A 49 1.41 -21.38 21.09
N ASP A 50 0.80 -21.71 22.24
CA ASP A 50 0.02 -22.94 22.39
C ASP A 50 -1.36 -22.87 21.71
N SER A 51 -1.86 -21.66 21.43
CA SER A 51 -3.05 -21.42 20.62
C SER A 51 -2.89 -20.13 19.82
N LEU A 52 -3.58 -20.01 18.68
CA LEU A 52 -3.64 -18.76 17.94
C LEU A 52 -4.52 -17.73 18.67
N PRO A 53 -4.16 -16.43 18.61
CA PRO A 53 -4.98 -15.36 19.19
C PRO A 53 -6.16 -14.94 18.31
N PHE A 54 -6.55 -15.79 17.34
CA PHE A 54 -7.68 -15.61 16.43
C PHE A 54 -8.07 -16.96 15.80
N GLU A 55 -9.30 -17.04 15.30
CA GLU A 55 -9.78 -18.21 14.57
C GLU A 55 -9.15 -18.28 13.17
N PHE A 56 -8.76 -19.49 12.78
CA PHE A 56 -8.17 -19.76 11.48
C PHE A 56 -8.47 -21.17 11.02
N GLU A 57 -9.06 -21.27 9.81
CA GLU A 57 -9.33 -22.52 9.13
C GLU A 57 -8.19 -22.81 8.12
N GLY A 58 -7.25 -23.63 8.52
CA GLY A 58 -6.11 -24.00 7.66
C GLY A 58 -4.98 -24.66 8.45
N GLU A 59 -3.86 -24.86 7.80
CA GLU A 59 -2.70 -25.52 8.41
C GLU A 59 -1.98 -24.60 9.39
N VAL A 60 -1.86 -25.03 10.63
CA VAL A 60 -1.13 -24.33 11.69
C VAL A 60 -0.01 -25.22 12.20
N TYR A 61 1.21 -24.73 12.11
CA TYR A 61 2.43 -25.43 12.55
C TYR A 61 2.97 -24.82 13.85
N LYS A 62 3.18 -25.67 14.85
CA LYS A 62 3.89 -25.29 16.08
C LYS A 62 5.38 -25.31 15.79
N VAL A 63 6.06 -24.18 16.03
CA VAL A 63 7.49 -24.00 15.81
C VAL A 63 8.15 -23.31 17.00
N GLU A 64 9.47 -23.37 17.07
CA GLU A 64 10.24 -22.55 18.01
C GLU A 64 10.25 -21.09 17.58
N SER A 65 10.34 -20.15 18.55
CA SER A 65 10.40 -18.70 18.26
C SER A 65 11.55 -18.33 17.33
N SER A 66 12.68 -19.02 17.45
CA SER A 66 13.86 -18.84 16.58
C SER A 66 13.56 -19.04 15.08
N ILE A 67 12.62 -19.91 14.73
CA ILE A 67 12.21 -20.15 13.34
C ILE A 67 11.38 -18.94 12.83
N ILE A 68 10.48 -18.41 13.67
CA ILE A 68 9.71 -17.21 13.33
C ILE A 68 10.64 -16.02 13.14
N GLU A 69 11.61 -15.82 14.02
CA GLU A 69 12.61 -14.75 13.93
C GLU A 69 13.44 -14.83 12.64
N GLN A 70 13.83 -16.03 12.20
CA GLN A 70 14.56 -16.23 10.95
C GLN A 70 13.71 -15.97 9.69
N LEU A 71 12.40 -16.19 9.78
CA LEU A 71 11.46 -15.99 8.68
C LEU A 71 10.78 -14.61 8.71
N SER A 72 10.87 -13.87 9.79
CA SER A 72 10.36 -12.51 9.90
C SER A 72 11.32 -11.48 9.31
N ASP A 73 10.77 -10.30 8.96
CA ASP A 73 11.53 -9.11 8.58
C ASP A 73 11.61 -8.09 9.74
N THR A 74 10.98 -8.39 10.88
CA THR A 74 11.06 -7.56 12.09
C THR A 74 12.06 -8.13 13.09
N LYS A 75 12.68 -7.25 13.88
CA LYS A 75 13.62 -7.66 14.92
C LYS A 75 12.94 -8.41 16.08
N THR A 76 11.66 -8.12 16.33
CA THR A 76 10.87 -8.68 17.44
C THR A 76 9.48 -9.09 16.93
N PRO A 77 9.34 -10.23 16.23
CA PRO A 77 8.06 -10.68 15.67
C PRO A 77 7.09 -11.14 16.77
N GLN A 78 5.79 -11.09 16.50
CA GLN A 78 4.71 -11.38 17.46
C GLN A 78 4.42 -12.89 17.67
N LYS A 79 5.42 -13.77 17.62
CA LYS A 79 5.27 -15.22 17.82
C LYS A 79 4.26 -15.94 16.89
N VAL A 80 3.76 -15.23 15.88
CA VAL A 80 2.86 -15.73 14.82
C VAL A 80 3.38 -15.23 13.49
N LEU A 81 3.44 -16.12 12.48
CA LEU A 81 3.84 -15.79 11.13
C LEU A 81 2.86 -16.43 10.15
N CYS A 82 2.15 -15.63 9.39
CA CYS A 82 1.30 -16.10 8.30
C CYS A 82 2.08 -16.05 6.99
N ILE A 83 2.09 -17.17 6.27
CA ILE A 83 2.63 -17.29 4.91
C ILE A 83 1.44 -17.31 3.97
N ALA A 84 1.43 -16.39 3.00
CA ALA A 84 0.28 -16.17 2.13
C ALA A 84 0.69 -15.63 0.76
N CYS A 85 -0.20 -15.77 -0.21
CA CYS A 85 -0.17 -15.02 -1.47
C CYS A 85 -1.23 -13.91 -1.45
N LEU A 86 -1.05 -12.87 -2.26
CA LEU A 86 -2.12 -11.90 -2.50
C LEU A 86 -3.27 -12.57 -3.26
N SER A 87 -4.50 -12.22 -2.89
CA SER A 87 -5.67 -12.58 -3.69
C SER A 87 -5.65 -11.84 -5.03
N GLN A 88 -6.17 -12.47 -6.06
CA GLN A 88 -6.42 -11.81 -7.34
C GLN A 88 -7.58 -10.84 -7.18
N TYR A 89 -7.53 -9.71 -7.88
CA TYR A 89 -8.57 -8.69 -7.89
C TYR A 89 -8.81 -8.19 -9.32
N VAL A 90 -10.01 -7.66 -9.52
CA VAL A 90 -10.36 -6.93 -10.75
C VAL A 90 -10.27 -5.46 -10.44
N VAL A 91 -9.65 -4.69 -11.33
CA VAL A 91 -9.53 -3.23 -11.19
C VAL A 91 -10.92 -2.61 -11.37
N GLU A 92 -11.38 -1.90 -10.34
CA GLU A 92 -12.68 -1.23 -10.34
C GLU A 92 -12.55 0.25 -10.69
N GLN A 93 -13.58 0.79 -11.34
CA GLN A 93 -13.69 2.24 -11.52
C GLN A 93 -13.88 2.93 -10.15
N PRO A 94 -13.08 3.98 -9.83
CA PRO A 94 -13.22 4.68 -8.56
C PRO A 94 -14.60 5.31 -8.35
N LYS A 95 -15.18 5.08 -7.18
CA LYS A 95 -16.47 5.65 -6.75
C LYS A 95 -16.30 6.85 -5.83
N THR A 96 -15.11 7.04 -5.28
CA THR A 96 -14.69 8.16 -4.42
C THR A 96 -13.52 8.88 -5.05
N ASN A 97 -12.98 9.91 -4.40
CA ASN A 97 -11.65 10.42 -4.70
C ASN A 97 -10.63 9.28 -4.57
N PHE A 98 -9.56 9.32 -5.34
CA PHE A 98 -8.58 8.24 -5.40
C PHE A 98 -7.15 8.76 -5.46
N LEU A 99 -6.22 7.92 -5.02
CA LEU A 99 -4.79 8.25 -5.01
C LEU A 99 -4.07 7.55 -6.16
N VAL A 100 -3.15 8.24 -6.80
CA VAL A 100 -2.25 7.71 -7.82
C VAL A 100 -0.82 7.97 -7.38
N LEU A 101 -0.02 6.93 -7.31
CA LEU A 101 1.40 6.98 -6.95
C LEU A 101 2.21 6.68 -8.20
N ASP A 102 2.94 7.66 -8.70
CA ASP A 102 3.73 7.53 -9.92
C ASP A 102 5.22 7.38 -9.59
N SER A 103 5.71 6.15 -9.66
CA SER A 103 7.12 5.77 -9.50
C SER A 103 7.74 6.06 -8.14
N LEU A 104 6.95 6.07 -7.06
CA LEU A 104 7.50 6.20 -5.72
C LEU A 104 8.36 4.99 -5.36
N GLN A 105 9.54 5.24 -4.78
CA GLN A 105 10.53 4.21 -4.46
C GLN A 105 10.73 4.00 -2.96
N ASP A 106 10.36 4.95 -2.09
CA ASP A 106 10.39 4.70 -0.64
C ASP A 106 9.10 4.02 -0.15
N PRO A 107 9.18 2.76 0.29
CA PRO A 107 8.02 2.04 0.83
C PRO A 107 7.43 2.69 2.09
N GLY A 108 8.20 3.53 2.79
CA GLY A 108 7.71 4.31 3.92
C GLY A 108 6.72 5.39 3.50
N ASN A 109 7.06 6.14 2.43
CA ASN A 109 6.19 7.16 1.85
C ASN A 109 4.91 6.52 1.29
N ILE A 110 5.06 5.44 0.51
CA ILE A 110 3.92 4.71 -0.06
C ILE A 110 2.97 4.23 1.04
N GLY A 111 3.50 3.57 2.08
CA GLY A 111 2.68 3.07 3.18
C GLY A 111 1.98 4.19 3.96
N THR A 112 2.65 5.32 4.18
CA THR A 112 2.06 6.51 4.80
C THR A 112 0.91 7.05 3.94
N LEU A 113 1.09 7.17 2.63
CA LEU A 113 0.09 7.65 1.70
C LEU A 113 -1.13 6.72 1.63
N ILE A 114 -0.94 5.40 1.56
CA ILE A 114 -2.04 4.42 1.57
C ILE A 114 -2.84 4.52 2.88
N ARG A 115 -2.14 4.61 4.02
CA ARG A 115 -2.79 4.77 5.32
C ARG A 115 -3.58 6.07 5.42
N THR A 116 -3.03 7.18 4.94
CA THR A 116 -3.71 8.48 4.90
C THR A 116 -4.89 8.46 3.94
N ALA A 117 -4.73 7.87 2.75
CA ALA A 117 -5.81 7.71 1.77
C ALA A 117 -7.02 7.03 2.41
N LYS A 118 -6.82 5.90 3.10
CA LYS A 118 -7.88 5.22 3.85
C LYS A 118 -8.51 6.13 4.91
N ALA A 119 -7.69 6.86 5.69
CA ALA A 119 -8.17 7.71 6.78
C ALA A 119 -9.03 8.88 6.28
N CYS A 120 -8.76 9.41 5.09
CA CYS A 120 -9.52 10.53 4.52
C CYS A 120 -10.47 10.14 3.38
N GLY A 121 -10.86 8.86 3.27
CA GLY A 121 -11.92 8.40 2.38
C GLY A 121 -11.53 8.23 0.92
N PHE A 122 -10.24 8.13 0.62
CA PHE A 122 -9.72 7.74 -0.68
C PHE A 122 -9.63 6.22 -0.72
N GLU A 123 -10.69 5.54 -1.15
CA GLU A 123 -10.77 4.08 -1.10
C GLU A 123 -9.87 3.36 -2.12
N TYR A 124 -9.52 4.05 -3.21
CA TYR A 124 -8.79 3.46 -4.33
C TYR A 124 -7.39 4.05 -4.42
N VAL A 125 -6.39 3.20 -4.59
CA VAL A 125 -4.99 3.58 -4.77
C VAL A 125 -4.42 2.87 -5.99
N PHE A 126 -3.85 3.61 -6.91
CA PHE A 126 -3.17 3.11 -8.09
C PHE A 126 -1.67 3.33 -7.93
N MET A 127 -0.89 2.26 -7.97
CA MET A 127 0.57 2.26 -7.85
C MET A 127 1.15 1.98 -9.24
N LEU A 128 1.77 2.99 -9.85
CA LEU A 128 2.36 2.91 -11.18
C LEU A 128 3.87 2.79 -11.06
N ASP A 129 4.44 1.66 -11.47
CA ASP A 129 5.88 1.40 -11.44
C ASP A 129 6.54 1.72 -10.08
N CYS A 130 5.81 1.54 -9.00
CA CYS A 130 6.26 1.72 -7.62
C CYS A 130 6.94 0.48 -7.05
N VAL A 131 7.46 0.59 -5.83
CA VAL A 131 7.81 -0.57 -5.02
C VAL A 131 6.58 -1.46 -4.83
N ARG A 132 6.74 -2.77 -4.97
CA ARG A 132 5.65 -3.74 -4.91
C ARG A 132 4.93 -3.72 -3.56
N LYS A 133 3.61 -3.89 -3.58
CA LYS A 133 2.78 -3.88 -2.36
C LYS A 133 3.07 -5.05 -1.40
N GLN A 134 3.76 -6.12 -1.87
CA GLN A 134 4.27 -7.18 -1.02
C GLN A 134 5.49 -6.78 -0.19
N ASN A 135 6.07 -5.59 -0.40
CA ASN A 135 7.22 -5.12 0.36
C ASN A 135 6.88 -5.03 1.85
N SER A 136 7.64 -5.73 2.69
CA SER A 136 7.38 -5.82 4.13
C SER A 136 7.46 -4.46 4.85
N LYS A 137 8.33 -3.54 4.40
CA LYS A 137 8.42 -2.17 4.95
C LYS A 137 7.15 -1.37 4.59
N LEU A 138 6.62 -1.53 3.35
CA LEU A 138 5.38 -0.90 2.93
C LEU A 138 4.19 -1.41 3.76
N ILE A 139 4.06 -2.72 3.92
CA ILE A 139 2.99 -3.33 4.72
C ILE A 139 3.00 -2.80 6.15
N ARG A 140 4.19 -2.73 6.78
CA ARG A 140 4.33 -2.20 8.14
C ARG A 140 4.02 -0.71 8.23
N SER A 141 4.53 0.12 7.31
CA SER A 141 4.31 1.57 7.33
C SER A 141 2.85 1.94 7.06
N SER A 142 2.13 1.15 6.25
CA SER A 142 0.69 1.30 6.06
C SER A 142 -0.14 0.79 7.25
N VAL A 143 0.49 0.11 8.24
CA VAL A 143 -0.20 -0.54 9.38
C VAL A 143 -1.30 -1.50 8.88
N GLY A 144 -1.07 -2.17 7.74
CA GLY A 144 -2.00 -3.09 7.12
C GLY A 144 -3.08 -2.44 6.24
N ALA A 145 -3.13 -1.11 6.13
CA ALA A 145 -4.11 -0.43 5.29
C ALA A 145 -4.03 -0.87 3.81
N VAL A 146 -2.87 -1.35 3.35
CA VAL A 146 -2.70 -1.95 2.02
C VAL A 146 -3.62 -3.15 1.78
N PHE A 147 -4.06 -3.84 2.82
CA PHE A 147 -4.99 -4.97 2.76
C PHE A 147 -6.46 -4.57 2.92
N ASP A 148 -6.74 -3.34 3.31
CA ASP A 148 -8.10 -2.83 3.49
C ASP A 148 -8.55 -1.93 2.33
N SER A 149 -7.60 -1.23 1.69
CA SER A 149 -7.85 -0.33 0.57
C SER A 149 -7.78 -1.11 -0.75
N LYS A 150 -8.50 -0.62 -1.77
CA LYS A 150 -8.42 -1.13 -3.14
C LYS A 150 -7.12 -0.62 -3.77
N VAL A 151 -6.02 -1.32 -3.48
CA VAL A 151 -4.67 -0.99 -3.96
C VAL A 151 -4.36 -1.81 -5.19
N TYR A 152 -4.16 -1.15 -6.31
CA TYR A 152 -3.89 -1.75 -7.62
C TYR A 152 -2.48 -1.40 -8.08
N GLU A 153 -1.71 -2.43 -8.45
CA GLU A 153 -0.42 -2.26 -9.12
C GLU A 153 -0.65 -2.41 -10.63
N MET A 154 -0.15 -1.46 -11.41
CA MET A 154 -0.23 -1.49 -12.87
C MET A 154 0.91 -0.68 -13.49
N SER A 155 1.15 -0.91 -14.77
CA SER A 155 2.04 -0.06 -15.55
C SER A 155 1.39 1.30 -15.84
N ARG A 156 2.21 2.31 -16.17
CA ARG A 156 1.68 3.62 -16.60
C ARG A 156 0.75 3.49 -17.80
N GLN A 157 1.10 2.66 -18.78
CA GLN A 157 0.27 2.49 -19.99
C GLN A 157 -1.11 1.92 -19.65
N GLU A 158 -1.17 0.88 -18.82
CA GLU A 158 -2.46 0.32 -18.36
C GLU A 158 -3.30 1.37 -17.63
N PHE A 159 -2.66 2.24 -16.84
CA PHE A 159 -3.36 3.31 -16.13
C PHE A 159 -3.85 4.41 -17.09
N ILE A 160 -3.04 4.80 -18.09
CA ILE A 160 -3.44 5.75 -19.14
C ILE A 160 -4.69 5.24 -19.88
N ASP A 161 -4.68 3.99 -20.30
CA ASP A 161 -5.81 3.36 -20.97
C ASP A 161 -7.05 3.31 -20.06
N PHE A 162 -6.85 3.02 -18.77
CA PHE A 162 -7.90 3.00 -17.77
C PHE A 162 -8.51 4.40 -17.53
N VAL A 163 -7.68 5.45 -17.42
CA VAL A 163 -8.13 6.85 -17.30
C VAL A 163 -8.97 7.27 -18.49
N ASN A 164 -8.50 6.99 -19.70
CA ASN A 164 -9.20 7.34 -20.95
C ASN A 164 -10.53 6.58 -21.07
N LYS A 165 -10.53 5.27 -20.80
CA LYS A 165 -11.72 4.42 -20.86
C LYS A 165 -12.82 4.90 -19.92
N HIS A 166 -12.46 5.35 -18.71
CA HIS A 166 -13.40 5.72 -17.66
C HIS A 166 -13.57 7.24 -17.50
N ASN A 167 -12.92 8.03 -18.35
CA ASN A 167 -12.94 9.50 -18.33
C ASN A 167 -12.66 10.05 -16.92
N LEU A 168 -11.57 9.59 -16.29
CA LEU A 168 -11.21 9.97 -14.94
C LEU A 168 -10.53 11.34 -14.94
N SER A 169 -10.79 12.13 -13.90
CA SER A 169 -10.19 13.44 -13.72
C SER A 169 -9.00 13.37 -12.79
N LEU A 170 -7.83 13.83 -13.21
CA LEU A 170 -6.59 13.81 -12.46
C LEU A 170 -6.09 15.20 -12.09
N VAL A 171 -5.50 15.31 -10.93
CA VAL A 171 -4.81 16.51 -10.44
C VAL A 171 -3.42 16.11 -9.99
N CYS A 172 -2.38 16.71 -10.53
CA CYS A 172 -1.01 16.44 -10.12
C CYS A 172 -0.50 17.48 -9.12
N CYS A 173 0.46 17.06 -8.31
CA CYS A 173 1.11 17.86 -7.28
C CYS A 173 2.47 18.31 -7.78
N ASP A 174 2.66 19.62 -7.92
CA ASP A 174 3.92 20.22 -8.35
C ASP A 174 4.06 21.63 -7.78
N MET A 175 5.28 22.10 -7.58
CA MET A 175 5.58 23.42 -6.99
C MET A 175 5.07 24.62 -7.80
N ASN A 176 4.87 24.44 -9.12
CA ASN A 176 4.36 25.46 -10.02
C ASN A 176 2.82 25.48 -10.09
N GLY A 177 2.15 24.65 -9.31
CA GLY A 177 0.69 24.54 -9.28
C GLY A 177 -0.03 25.71 -8.61
N LYS A 178 -1.36 25.65 -8.62
CA LYS A 178 -2.22 26.58 -7.87
C LYS A 178 -2.29 26.16 -6.39
N ASN A 179 -2.45 27.14 -5.50
CA ASN A 179 -2.57 26.90 -4.07
C ASN A 179 -3.76 25.98 -3.77
N ILE A 180 -3.49 24.79 -3.19
CA ILE A 180 -4.51 23.78 -2.90
C ILE A 180 -5.58 24.29 -1.92
N PHE A 181 -5.22 25.19 -0.99
CA PHE A 181 -6.13 25.72 0.03
C PHE A 181 -7.17 26.70 -0.54
N GLU A 182 -6.96 27.21 -1.76
CA GLU A 182 -7.86 28.13 -2.46
C GLU A 182 -8.76 27.41 -3.47
N LEU A 183 -8.57 26.09 -3.65
CA LEU A 183 -9.29 25.33 -4.65
C LEU A 183 -10.46 24.55 -4.05
N LYS A 184 -11.52 24.44 -4.87
CA LYS A 184 -12.62 23.49 -4.67
C LYS A 184 -12.70 22.55 -5.87
N PHE A 185 -13.20 21.35 -5.59
CA PHE A 185 -13.35 20.31 -6.60
C PHE A 185 -14.79 19.79 -6.56
N ASP A 186 -15.52 20.03 -7.64
CA ASP A 186 -16.95 19.71 -7.75
C ASP A 186 -17.20 18.28 -8.27
N LYS A 187 -16.12 17.53 -8.53
CA LYS A 187 -16.16 16.16 -9.04
C LYS A 187 -15.12 15.28 -8.37
N LYS A 188 -15.31 13.99 -8.48
CA LYS A 188 -14.31 13.00 -8.04
C LYS A 188 -13.01 13.18 -8.82
N ILE A 189 -11.90 13.18 -8.10
CA ILE A 189 -10.57 13.38 -8.67
C ILE A 189 -9.58 12.33 -8.20
N GLY A 190 -8.63 12.00 -9.06
CA GLY A 190 -7.41 11.29 -8.72
C GLY A 190 -6.30 12.28 -8.37
N VAL A 191 -5.73 12.13 -7.19
CA VAL A 191 -4.57 12.91 -6.75
C VAL A 191 -3.32 12.16 -7.12
N VAL A 192 -2.49 12.73 -7.97
CA VAL A 192 -1.24 12.13 -8.43
C VAL A 192 -0.07 12.66 -7.61
N ILE A 193 0.64 11.75 -6.96
CA ILE A 193 1.90 12.02 -6.24
C ILE A 193 3.01 11.33 -7.01
N GLY A 194 4.00 12.11 -7.45
CA GLY A 194 5.13 11.62 -8.24
C GLY A 194 6.34 11.20 -7.41
N ASN A 195 7.35 10.72 -8.10
CA ASN A 195 8.63 10.32 -7.57
C ASN A 195 9.30 11.46 -6.76
N GLU A 196 10.02 11.10 -5.70
CA GLU A 196 10.64 12.04 -4.76
C GLU A 196 11.68 12.98 -5.42
N GLY A 197 12.35 12.52 -6.48
CA GLY A 197 13.38 13.31 -7.18
C GLY A 197 12.93 13.88 -8.52
N GLN A 198 12.09 13.15 -9.25
CA GLN A 198 11.69 13.51 -10.62
C GLN A 198 10.28 14.11 -10.72
N GLY A 199 9.48 14.02 -9.65
CA GLY A 199 8.09 14.44 -9.67
C GLY A 199 7.18 13.47 -10.45
N VAL A 200 6.07 13.99 -10.95
CA VAL A 200 5.12 13.24 -11.78
C VAL A 200 5.67 13.11 -13.20
N SER A 201 5.60 11.91 -13.79
CA SER A 201 6.04 11.67 -15.18
C SER A 201 5.25 12.52 -16.17
N GLU A 202 5.89 12.92 -17.28
CA GLU A 202 5.24 13.76 -18.30
C GLU A 202 3.96 13.12 -18.86
N GLU A 203 3.97 11.80 -19.06
CA GLU A 203 2.84 11.05 -19.60
C GLU A 203 1.62 11.16 -18.70
N ILE A 204 1.80 11.04 -17.37
CA ILE A 204 0.72 11.19 -16.39
C ILE A 204 0.36 12.66 -16.18
N ALA A 205 1.33 13.57 -16.17
CA ALA A 205 1.08 15.00 -16.02
C ALA A 205 0.19 15.56 -17.14
N ARG A 206 0.35 15.09 -18.38
CA ARG A 206 -0.50 15.46 -19.54
C ARG A 206 -1.97 15.06 -19.40
N LEU A 207 -2.27 14.06 -18.59
CA LEU A 207 -3.66 13.64 -18.29
C LEU A 207 -4.29 14.49 -17.17
N CYS A 208 -3.48 15.24 -16.42
CA CYS A 208 -3.97 16.05 -15.32
C CYS A 208 -4.56 17.37 -15.86
N TYR A 209 -5.83 17.62 -15.53
CA TYR A 209 -6.47 18.88 -15.95
C TYR A 209 -6.06 20.07 -15.07
N LYS A 210 -5.41 19.83 -13.95
CA LYS A 210 -4.98 20.85 -13.01
C LYS A 210 -3.73 20.40 -12.23
N THR A 211 -2.84 21.36 -11.98
CA THR A 211 -1.69 21.20 -11.12
C THR A 211 -1.90 22.00 -9.83
N VAL A 212 -1.60 21.40 -8.68
CA VAL A 212 -1.77 21.99 -7.35
C VAL A 212 -0.46 22.00 -6.58
N LYS A 213 -0.31 22.97 -5.67
CA LYS A 213 0.82 23.06 -4.75
C LYS A 213 0.37 23.32 -3.32
N ILE A 214 1.22 22.93 -2.39
CA ILE A 214 1.18 23.38 -1.00
C ILE A 214 2.06 24.64 -0.91
N PRO A 215 1.51 25.81 -0.50
CA PRO A 215 2.34 27.00 -0.33
C PRO A 215 3.40 26.75 0.76
N MET A 216 4.62 27.16 0.48
CA MET A 216 5.75 27.04 1.41
C MET A 216 6.44 28.40 1.60
N LYS A 217 7.08 28.60 2.76
CA LYS A 217 7.94 29.78 2.98
C LYS A 217 9.21 29.64 2.13
N SER A 218 9.81 30.78 1.76
CA SER A 218 11.07 30.83 1.04
C SER A 218 12.18 30.04 1.76
N GLY A 219 13.05 29.35 0.99
CA GLY A 219 14.17 28.57 1.50
C GLY A 219 13.90 27.08 1.71
N ILE A 220 12.68 26.61 1.45
CA ILE A 220 12.34 25.18 1.41
C ILE A 220 11.91 24.83 -0.01
N GLU A 221 12.60 23.87 -0.63
CA GLU A 221 12.34 23.46 -2.02
C GLU A 221 11.16 22.49 -2.13
N SER A 222 11.02 21.55 -1.18
CA SER A 222 9.95 20.56 -1.23
C SER A 222 9.65 19.99 0.16
N LEU A 223 8.47 19.37 0.29
CA LEU A 223 8.11 18.51 1.42
C LEU A 223 8.31 17.04 1.03
N ASN A 224 8.47 16.18 2.02
CA ASN A 224 8.42 14.73 1.83
C ASN A 224 7.14 14.31 1.10
N ALA A 225 7.22 13.37 0.17
CA ALA A 225 6.09 12.94 -0.67
C ALA A 225 4.90 12.43 0.16
N GLY A 226 5.17 11.65 1.21
CA GLY A 226 4.13 11.17 2.14
C GLY A 226 3.41 12.30 2.86
N VAL A 227 4.15 13.34 3.27
CA VAL A 227 3.60 14.53 3.94
C VAL A 227 2.77 15.36 2.96
N SER A 228 3.33 15.66 1.77
CA SER A 228 2.64 16.44 0.74
C SER A 228 1.31 15.83 0.33
N GLY A 229 1.33 14.54 -0.02
CA GLY A 229 0.12 13.83 -0.42
C GLY A 229 -0.92 13.77 0.71
N SER A 230 -0.48 13.62 1.96
CA SER A 230 -1.37 13.61 3.12
C SER A 230 -2.10 14.95 3.31
N ILE A 231 -1.38 16.06 3.24
CA ILE A 231 -1.96 17.41 3.33
C ILE A 231 -2.99 17.63 2.22
N ILE A 232 -2.64 17.27 0.98
CA ILE A 232 -3.51 17.47 -0.18
C ILE A 232 -4.78 16.62 -0.08
N MET A 233 -4.68 15.35 0.29
CA MET A 233 -5.85 14.47 0.43
C MET A 233 -6.80 14.97 1.52
N TYR A 234 -6.29 15.40 2.68
CA TYR A 234 -7.12 15.99 3.75
C TYR A 234 -7.77 17.29 3.31
N GLN A 235 -7.05 18.16 2.58
CA GLN A 235 -7.62 19.41 2.09
C GLN A 235 -8.75 19.18 1.07
N ILE A 236 -8.61 18.17 0.22
CA ILE A 236 -9.63 17.83 -0.79
C ILE A 236 -10.90 17.28 -0.13
N ASN A 237 -10.76 16.45 0.87
CA ASN A 237 -11.87 15.80 1.57
C ASN A 237 -12.21 16.47 2.91
N LYS A 238 -11.80 17.72 3.15
CA LYS A 238 -12.02 18.44 4.42
C LYS A 238 -13.48 18.48 4.88
N ASP A 239 -14.40 18.46 3.94
CA ASP A 239 -15.84 18.54 4.21
C ASP A 239 -16.47 17.18 4.61
N LEU A 240 -15.64 16.10 4.70
CA LEU A 240 -16.06 14.79 5.21
C LEU A 240 -15.97 14.66 6.74
N PHE A 241 -15.39 15.64 7.43
CA PHE A 241 -15.12 15.57 8.87
C PHE A 241 -15.88 16.64 9.67
#